data_3ae44fef49952341034b16c03ac084d0
#
_entry.id   3ae44fef49952341034b16c03ac084d0
#
_cell.length_a   1.000
_cell.length_b   1.000
_cell.length_c   1.000
_cell.angle_alpha   90.00
_cell.angle_beta   90.00
_cell.angle_gamma   90.00
#
_symmetry.space_group_name_H-M   'P 1'
#
loop_
_entity.id
_entity.type
_entity.pdbx_description
1 polymer ?
#
loop_
_entity_poly.entity_id
_entity_poly.type
_entity_poly.pdbx_seq_one_letter_code
_entity_poly.pdbx_strand_id
1 'polypeptide(L)'
;MPARQPPVRGDHVASTAPDATGCDARVAFVVSCEHGGNRVPPRYRELFARAQAALDSHRGYDPGALTVARQLARALVAPLVAATTTRLLVDLNRSPSHRKLHSEWIPASPPDIRAGIRARHYLPYRRRIEDLVAASIGRGQRVVHVSSHSFTPVFDGVVRNADVGILYDPGRPGEVALSARWIAALQARAPHLKVRRNYPYTGKSDGLCAWLRRHHAAADYVGIELEVNQRHVAPGRAEWRALRAAIIASLAEALELEKRA
;
A
#
# COMPACT_ATOMS: atom_id res chain seq x y z
N MET A 1 3.44 12.45 -45.09
CA MET A 1 3.24 13.07 -43.74
C MET A 1 2.64 12.02 -42.84
N PRO A 2 3.31 11.52 -41.78
CA PRO A 2 2.72 10.55 -40.89
C PRO A 2 1.80 11.27 -39.88
N ALA A 3 0.59 10.73 -39.73
CA ALA A 3 -0.44 11.19 -38.81
C ALA A 3 0.06 11.13 -37.34
N ARG A 4 -0.07 12.23 -36.61
CA ARG A 4 0.18 12.32 -35.18
C ARG A 4 -0.87 11.50 -34.44
N GLN A 5 -0.46 10.47 -33.73
CA GLN A 5 -1.32 9.75 -32.78
C GLN A 5 -1.61 10.66 -31.58
N PRO A 6 -2.86 10.69 -31.07
CA PRO A 6 -3.20 11.46 -29.87
C PRO A 6 -2.53 10.84 -28.62
N PRO A 7 -2.24 11.65 -27.59
CA PRO A 7 -1.61 11.17 -26.35
C PRO A 7 -2.52 10.15 -25.66
N VAL A 8 -1.97 8.99 -25.39
CA VAL A 8 -2.64 7.93 -24.61
C VAL A 8 -2.80 8.46 -23.17
N ARG A 9 -4.05 8.63 -22.75
CA ARG A 9 -4.37 8.92 -21.35
C ARG A 9 -3.85 7.75 -20.50
N GLY A 10 -2.85 8.04 -19.69
CA GLY A 10 -2.28 7.09 -18.73
C GLY A 10 -3.35 6.60 -17.76
N ASP A 11 -3.27 5.33 -17.43
CA ASP A 11 -4.12 4.68 -16.44
C ASP A 11 -4.13 5.49 -15.14
N HIS A 12 -5.32 5.81 -14.66
CA HIS A 12 -5.56 6.70 -13.54
C HIS A 12 -4.79 6.30 -12.28
N VAL A 13 -3.68 6.96 -12.04
CA VAL A 13 -3.16 7.17 -10.70
C VAL A 13 -4.03 8.26 -10.12
N ALA A 14 -5.08 7.89 -9.38
CA ALA A 14 -5.92 8.86 -8.71
C ALA A 14 -5.09 9.54 -7.62
N SER A 15 -4.70 10.80 -7.85
CA SER A 15 -4.09 11.65 -6.84
C SER A 15 -5.08 12.78 -6.55
N THR A 16 -5.64 12.79 -5.35
CA THR A 16 -6.33 13.96 -4.82
C THR A 16 -5.34 14.68 -3.91
N ALA A 17 -4.88 15.86 -4.32
CA ALA A 17 -4.17 16.77 -3.44
C ALA A 17 -5.21 17.67 -2.76
N PRO A 18 -5.27 17.74 -1.41
CA PRO A 18 -5.97 18.81 -0.72
C PRO A 18 -5.04 20.01 -0.57
N ASP A 19 -5.60 21.22 -0.72
CA ASP A 19 -4.95 22.48 -0.36
C ASP A 19 -4.64 22.49 1.14
N ALA A 20 -3.37 22.63 1.47
CA ALA A 20 -2.89 22.64 2.84
C ALA A 20 -2.87 24.09 3.38
N THR A 21 -3.92 24.48 4.07
CA THR A 21 -3.90 25.63 4.98
C THR A 21 -3.92 25.14 6.43
N GLY A 22 -2.78 25.30 7.13
CA GLY A 22 -2.72 25.31 8.58
C GLY A 22 -2.54 23.96 9.28
N CYS A 23 -1.38 23.30 9.16
CA CYS A 23 -0.97 22.25 10.08
C CYS A 23 0.52 22.43 10.45
N ASP A 24 0.84 22.23 11.73
CA ASP A 24 2.19 22.32 12.28
C ASP A 24 3.14 21.40 11.50
N ALA A 25 4.07 22.03 10.78
CA ALA A 25 4.64 21.51 9.54
C ALA A 25 5.80 20.50 9.72
N ARG A 26 5.89 19.77 10.84
CA ARG A 26 7.01 18.84 11.09
C ARG A 26 6.79 17.43 10.55
N VAL A 27 5.56 16.99 10.35
CA VAL A 27 5.23 15.64 9.89
C VAL A 27 4.32 15.69 8.67
N ALA A 28 4.74 15.02 7.61
CA ALA A 28 3.93 14.78 6.42
C ALA A 28 3.43 13.34 6.38
N PHE A 29 2.21 13.13 5.92
CA PHE A 29 1.62 11.80 5.77
C PHE A 29 1.53 11.44 4.29
N VAL A 30 1.77 10.17 3.97
CA VAL A 30 1.55 9.59 2.65
C VAL A 30 0.83 8.27 2.83
N VAL A 31 -0.19 8.00 2.03
CA VAL A 31 -0.87 6.71 2.00
C VAL A 31 -0.69 6.07 0.63
N SER A 32 -0.35 4.78 0.60
CA SER A 32 -0.27 4.02 -0.65
C SER A 32 -1.15 2.76 -0.61
N CYS A 33 -1.51 2.27 -1.81
CA CYS A 33 -2.17 1.00 -1.99
C CYS A 33 -1.75 0.39 -3.33
N GLU A 34 -0.78 -0.50 -3.30
CA GLU A 34 -0.14 -1.09 -4.48
C GLU A 34 -1.06 -2.09 -5.19
N HIS A 35 -1.94 -2.75 -4.43
CA HIS A 35 -2.74 -3.87 -4.89
C HIS A 35 -4.25 -3.62 -4.75
N GLY A 36 -4.69 -2.39 -5.01
CA GLY A 36 -6.07 -1.93 -4.77
C GLY A 36 -7.12 -2.45 -5.74
N GLY A 37 -6.76 -3.24 -6.75
CA GLY A 37 -7.70 -3.83 -7.71
C GLY A 37 -7.08 -4.89 -8.60
N ASN A 38 -7.94 -5.54 -9.41
CA ASN A 38 -7.56 -6.63 -10.31
C ASN A 38 -7.78 -6.28 -11.80
N ARG A 39 -7.87 -4.99 -12.13
CA ARG A 39 -8.10 -4.54 -13.50
C ARG A 39 -6.93 -4.91 -14.41
N VAL A 40 -7.23 -5.53 -15.54
CA VAL A 40 -6.27 -5.76 -16.63
C VAL A 40 -6.43 -4.65 -17.68
N PRO A 41 -5.38 -3.86 -17.98
CA PRO A 41 -5.43 -2.86 -19.02
C PRO A 41 -5.74 -3.50 -20.39
N PRO A 42 -6.55 -2.85 -21.27
CA PRO A 42 -7.05 -3.47 -22.50
C PRO A 42 -6.00 -4.14 -23.38
N ARG A 43 -4.83 -3.51 -23.51
CA ARG A 43 -3.72 -4.01 -24.34
C ARG A 43 -3.09 -5.33 -23.87
N TYR A 44 -3.38 -5.76 -22.63
CA TYR A 44 -2.83 -6.98 -22.02
C TYR A 44 -3.90 -8.04 -21.76
N ARG A 45 -5.16 -7.82 -22.19
CA ARG A 45 -6.28 -8.75 -21.90
C ARG A 45 -6.02 -10.16 -22.39
N GLU A 46 -5.43 -10.31 -23.56
CA GLU A 46 -5.14 -11.62 -24.15
C GLU A 46 -4.19 -12.45 -23.28
N LEU A 47 -3.21 -11.80 -22.62
CA LEU A 47 -2.29 -12.48 -21.71
C LEU A 47 -3.01 -13.10 -20.50
N PHE A 48 -4.18 -12.58 -20.15
CA PHE A 48 -4.97 -13.00 -18.99
C PHE A 48 -6.27 -13.74 -19.35
N ALA A 49 -6.45 -14.15 -20.63
CA ALA A 49 -7.67 -14.80 -21.09
C ALA A 49 -8.06 -16.06 -20.29
N ARG A 50 -7.07 -16.76 -19.71
CA ARG A 50 -7.26 -17.96 -18.86
C ARG A 50 -6.97 -17.73 -17.37
N ALA A 51 -6.84 -16.48 -16.95
CA ALA A 51 -6.39 -16.13 -15.60
C ALA A 51 -7.50 -15.61 -14.68
N GLN A 52 -8.80 -15.67 -15.08
CA GLN A 52 -9.89 -15.03 -14.35
C GLN A 52 -9.93 -15.46 -12.88
N ALA A 53 -9.82 -16.76 -12.59
CA ALA A 53 -9.79 -17.26 -11.21
C ALA A 53 -8.65 -16.68 -10.37
N ALA A 54 -7.48 -16.47 -10.98
CA ALA A 54 -6.35 -15.84 -10.30
C ALA A 54 -6.56 -14.34 -10.12
N LEU A 55 -7.15 -13.65 -11.11
CA LEU A 55 -7.49 -12.23 -11.03
C LEU A 55 -8.48 -11.95 -9.90
N ASP A 56 -9.46 -12.82 -9.68
CA ASP A 56 -10.51 -12.67 -8.67
C ASP A 56 -10.08 -13.14 -7.27
N SER A 57 -8.89 -13.74 -7.16
CA SER A 57 -8.32 -14.21 -5.89
C SER A 57 -7.36 -13.18 -5.29
N HIS A 58 -6.85 -13.50 -4.07
CA HIS A 58 -5.76 -12.78 -3.42
C HIS A 58 -4.47 -12.70 -4.24
N ARG A 59 -4.35 -13.49 -5.32
CA ARG A 59 -3.23 -13.40 -6.27
C ARG A 59 -3.35 -12.17 -7.16
N GLY A 60 -4.57 -11.77 -7.52
CA GLY A 60 -4.84 -10.64 -8.40
C GLY A 60 -4.75 -9.28 -7.71
N TYR A 61 -5.21 -9.19 -6.50
CA TYR A 61 -5.30 -7.95 -5.71
C TYR A 61 -5.52 -8.23 -4.23
N ASP A 62 -5.55 -7.16 -3.44
CA ASP A 62 -5.81 -7.20 -2.00
C ASP A 62 -7.23 -6.68 -1.70
N PRO A 63 -8.27 -7.55 -1.61
CA PRO A 63 -9.64 -7.14 -1.30
C PRO A 63 -9.73 -6.25 -0.07
N GLY A 64 -10.45 -5.13 -0.17
CA GLY A 64 -10.66 -4.19 0.93
C GLY A 64 -9.54 -3.18 1.17
N ALA A 65 -8.30 -3.44 0.74
CA ALA A 65 -7.14 -2.57 0.98
C ALA A 65 -7.35 -1.14 0.46
N LEU A 66 -7.87 -0.98 -0.75
CA LEU A 66 -8.14 0.35 -1.32
C LEU A 66 -9.20 1.13 -0.53
N THR A 67 -10.21 0.44 0.02
CA THR A 67 -11.23 1.07 0.87
C THR A 67 -10.61 1.63 2.15
N VAL A 68 -9.74 0.86 2.79
CA VAL A 68 -8.99 1.30 3.99
C VAL A 68 -8.06 2.45 3.63
N ALA A 69 -7.27 2.33 2.55
CA ALA A 69 -6.36 3.38 2.08
C ALA A 69 -7.05 4.73 1.86
N ARG A 70 -8.22 4.73 1.20
CA ARG A 70 -9.02 5.95 0.97
C ARG A 70 -9.49 6.60 2.27
N GLN A 71 -9.87 5.81 3.26
CA GLN A 71 -10.32 6.32 4.55
C GLN A 71 -9.14 6.83 5.40
N LEU A 72 -8.00 6.13 5.39
CA LEU A 72 -6.76 6.61 6.03
C LEU A 72 -6.31 7.94 5.42
N ALA A 73 -6.27 8.03 4.10
CA ALA A 73 -5.86 9.25 3.41
C ALA A 73 -6.75 10.45 3.78
N ARG A 74 -8.09 10.24 3.87
CA ARG A 74 -9.02 11.28 4.32
C ARG A 74 -8.79 11.68 5.77
N ALA A 75 -8.65 10.72 6.67
CA ALA A 75 -8.47 10.99 8.10
C ALA A 75 -7.14 11.69 8.40
N LEU A 76 -6.08 11.37 7.66
CA LEU A 76 -4.76 11.97 7.81
C LEU A 76 -4.57 13.25 6.97
N VAL A 77 -5.56 13.64 6.15
CA VAL A 77 -5.44 14.71 5.15
C VAL A 77 -4.19 14.50 4.28
N ALA A 78 -3.97 13.24 3.88
CA ALA A 78 -2.77 12.79 3.19
C ALA A 78 -3.01 12.54 1.70
N PRO A 79 -2.03 12.77 0.82
CA PRO A 79 -2.07 12.27 -0.54
C PRO A 79 -2.18 10.74 -0.56
N LEU A 80 -3.04 10.24 -1.46
CA LEU A 80 -3.20 8.81 -1.72
C LEU A 80 -2.60 8.48 -3.09
N VAL A 81 -1.69 7.51 -3.12
CA VAL A 81 -1.23 6.89 -4.35
C VAL A 81 -1.72 5.44 -4.40
N ALA A 82 -2.64 5.15 -5.31
CA ALA A 82 -3.27 3.85 -5.38
C ALA A 82 -3.28 3.29 -6.81
N ALA A 83 -3.10 1.99 -6.95
CA ALA A 83 -3.22 1.27 -8.22
C ALA A 83 -4.40 0.31 -8.18
N THR A 84 -5.16 0.27 -9.28
CA THR A 84 -6.23 -0.71 -9.51
C THR A 84 -5.86 -1.76 -10.56
N THR A 85 -4.73 -1.59 -11.22
CA THR A 85 -4.17 -2.60 -12.12
C THR A 85 -3.72 -3.82 -11.31
N THR A 86 -4.05 -5.00 -11.81
CA THR A 86 -3.71 -6.26 -11.13
C THR A 86 -2.21 -6.41 -10.88
N ARG A 87 -1.82 -6.87 -9.69
CA ARG A 87 -0.43 -7.19 -9.36
C ARG A 87 0.15 -8.34 -10.21
N LEU A 88 -0.72 -9.11 -10.89
CA LEU A 88 -0.28 -10.15 -11.81
C LEU A 88 0.36 -9.59 -13.07
N LEU A 89 0.04 -8.36 -13.46
CA LEU A 89 0.70 -7.66 -14.56
C LEU A 89 2.12 -7.22 -14.14
N VAL A 90 2.20 -6.52 -13.04
CA VAL A 90 3.43 -6.08 -12.38
C VAL A 90 3.15 -5.81 -10.91
N ASP A 91 3.95 -6.40 -10.03
CA ASP A 91 3.79 -6.21 -8.58
C ASP A 91 4.48 -4.92 -8.14
N LEU A 92 3.68 -3.88 -7.87
CA LEU A 92 4.15 -2.55 -7.49
C LEU A 92 4.82 -2.54 -6.11
N ASN A 93 4.55 -3.54 -5.27
CA ASN A 93 5.20 -3.75 -3.97
C ASN A 93 6.43 -4.66 -4.04
N ARG A 94 7.10 -4.75 -5.21
CA ARG A 94 8.36 -5.48 -5.36
C ARG A 94 9.45 -4.54 -5.87
N SER A 95 10.70 -4.85 -5.54
CA SER A 95 11.85 -4.16 -6.12
C SER A 95 11.98 -4.45 -7.62
N PRO A 96 12.61 -3.55 -8.41
CA PRO A 96 12.66 -3.70 -9.87
C PRO A 96 13.41 -4.96 -10.36
N SER A 97 14.29 -5.53 -9.54
CA SER A 97 15.05 -6.74 -9.84
C SER A 97 14.41 -8.02 -9.25
N HIS A 98 13.28 -7.91 -8.56
CA HIS A 98 12.68 -9.07 -7.91
C HIS A 98 12.16 -10.08 -8.94
N ARG A 99 12.51 -11.36 -8.77
CA ARG A 99 12.16 -12.46 -9.72
C ARG A 99 10.65 -12.60 -9.96
N LYS A 100 9.81 -12.22 -8.97
CA LYS A 100 8.35 -12.24 -9.04
C LYS A 100 7.75 -10.85 -9.31
N LEU A 101 8.50 -9.95 -9.95
CA LEU A 101 7.98 -8.64 -10.36
C LEU A 101 6.83 -8.78 -11.36
N HIS A 102 6.93 -9.75 -12.25
CA HIS A 102 5.89 -10.16 -13.17
C HIS A 102 5.41 -11.57 -12.83
N SER A 103 4.11 -11.82 -13.04
CA SER A 103 3.57 -13.16 -12.86
C SER A 103 3.92 -14.09 -14.03
N GLU A 104 3.55 -15.35 -13.91
CA GLU A 104 3.69 -16.37 -14.94
C GLU A 104 2.92 -16.07 -16.23
N TRP A 105 1.88 -15.21 -16.18
CA TRP A 105 1.14 -14.79 -17.37
C TRP A 105 1.89 -13.77 -18.23
N ILE A 106 2.96 -13.16 -17.71
CA ILE A 106 3.75 -12.21 -18.48
C ILE A 106 4.97 -12.89 -19.04
N PRO A 107 5.02 -13.14 -20.38
CA PRO A 107 6.12 -13.85 -21.00
C PRO A 107 7.45 -13.12 -20.77
N ALA A 108 8.52 -13.88 -20.70
CA ALA A 108 9.88 -13.32 -20.60
C ALA A 108 10.37 -12.77 -21.96
N SER A 109 9.84 -13.32 -23.04
CA SER A 109 10.19 -12.97 -24.43
C SER A 109 8.90 -12.69 -25.22
N PRO A 110 8.91 -11.67 -26.09
CA PRO A 110 10.01 -10.71 -26.27
C PRO A 110 10.16 -9.76 -25.06
N PRO A 111 11.38 -9.28 -24.76
CA PRO A 111 11.68 -8.50 -23.54
C PRO A 111 11.01 -7.12 -23.53
N ASP A 112 10.60 -6.58 -24.68
CA ASP A 112 9.91 -5.30 -24.82
C ASP A 112 8.53 -5.28 -24.13
N ILE A 113 7.84 -6.42 -24.01
CA ILE A 113 6.58 -6.53 -23.25
C ILE A 113 6.81 -6.15 -21.79
N ARG A 114 7.77 -6.77 -21.11
CA ARG A 114 8.09 -6.46 -19.71
C ARG A 114 8.63 -5.04 -19.52
N ALA A 115 9.48 -4.59 -20.44
CA ALA A 115 9.98 -3.22 -20.45
C ALA A 115 8.83 -2.21 -20.62
N GLY A 116 7.91 -2.46 -21.53
CA GLY A 116 6.74 -1.63 -21.76
C GLY A 116 5.77 -1.60 -20.57
N ILE A 117 5.56 -2.74 -19.90
CA ILE A 117 4.76 -2.81 -18.67
C ILE A 117 5.43 -1.99 -17.55
N ARG A 118 6.73 -2.16 -17.35
CA ARG A 118 7.48 -1.39 -16.34
C ARG A 118 7.40 0.12 -16.59
N ALA A 119 7.60 0.55 -17.82
CA ALA A 119 7.57 1.96 -18.20
C ALA A 119 6.19 2.61 -17.98
N ARG A 120 5.09 1.86 -18.22
CA ARG A 120 3.74 2.41 -18.18
C ARG A 120 3.04 2.27 -16.82
N HIS A 121 3.39 1.26 -16.02
CA HIS A 121 2.66 0.94 -14.79
C HIS A 121 3.54 0.98 -13.54
N TYR A 122 4.74 0.41 -13.61
CA TYR A 122 5.62 0.32 -12.45
C TYR A 122 6.32 1.65 -12.14
N LEU A 123 7.05 2.19 -13.10
CA LEU A 123 7.87 3.39 -12.87
C LEU A 123 7.04 4.63 -12.50
N PRO A 124 5.89 4.93 -13.17
CA PRO A 124 5.10 6.11 -12.79
C PRO A 124 4.55 6.02 -11.37
N TYR A 125 4.09 4.82 -10.95
CA TYR A 125 3.60 4.61 -9.60
C TYR A 125 4.69 4.83 -8.54
N ARG A 126 5.86 4.20 -8.75
CA ARG A 126 6.99 4.29 -7.83
C ARG A 126 7.51 5.72 -7.72
N ARG A 127 7.73 6.38 -8.85
CA ARG A 127 8.18 7.79 -8.89
C ARG A 127 7.22 8.70 -8.15
N ARG A 128 5.91 8.53 -8.33
CA ARG A 128 4.93 9.39 -7.65
C ARG A 128 5.07 9.34 -6.13
N ILE A 129 5.32 8.17 -5.55
CA ILE A 129 5.53 8.02 -4.10
C ILE A 129 6.90 8.57 -3.69
N GLU A 130 7.94 8.23 -4.44
CA GLU A 130 9.30 8.71 -4.21
C GLU A 130 9.36 10.24 -4.22
N ASP A 131 8.69 10.88 -5.20
CA ASP A 131 8.61 12.34 -5.32
C ASP A 131 7.87 12.97 -4.12
N LEU A 132 6.76 12.39 -3.67
CA LEU A 132 6.01 12.89 -2.51
C LEU A 132 6.86 12.82 -1.22
N VAL A 133 7.54 11.70 -1.02
CA VAL A 133 8.42 11.50 0.14
C VAL A 133 9.60 12.46 0.09
N ALA A 134 10.31 12.50 -1.05
CA ALA A 134 11.48 13.37 -1.22
C ALA A 134 11.12 14.85 -1.08
N ALA A 135 10.01 15.30 -1.67
CA ALA A 135 9.56 16.69 -1.57
C ALA A 135 9.21 17.08 -0.13
N SER A 136 8.61 16.18 0.66
CA SER A 136 8.31 16.44 2.06
C SER A 136 9.57 16.51 2.92
N ILE A 137 10.49 15.57 2.73
CA ILE A 137 11.80 15.60 3.42
C ILE A 137 12.60 16.85 3.04
N GLY A 138 12.57 17.24 1.76
CA GLY A 138 13.21 18.45 1.28
C GLY A 138 12.68 19.75 1.91
N ARG A 139 11.45 19.71 2.45
CA ARG A 139 10.87 20.80 3.27
C ARG A 139 11.18 20.68 4.77
N GLY A 140 12.05 19.76 5.17
CA GLY A 140 12.38 19.50 6.58
C GLY A 140 11.30 18.75 7.35
N GLN A 141 10.38 18.07 6.66
CA GLN A 141 9.31 17.29 7.29
C GLN A 141 9.72 15.81 7.42
N ARG A 142 9.41 15.22 8.56
CA ARG A 142 9.43 13.76 8.72
C ARG A 142 8.22 13.17 8.02
N VAL A 143 8.41 12.12 7.23
CA VAL A 143 7.32 11.44 6.52
C VAL A 143 6.87 10.20 7.26
N VAL A 144 5.57 10.09 7.53
CA VAL A 144 4.91 8.85 7.95
C VAL A 144 4.12 8.30 6.75
N HIS A 145 4.59 7.18 6.24
CA HIS A 145 3.99 6.47 5.10
C HIS A 145 3.26 5.23 5.60
N VAL A 146 1.98 5.11 5.25
CA VAL A 146 1.16 3.92 5.50
C VAL A 146 0.81 3.25 4.18
N SER A 147 1.36 2.06 3.93
CA SER A 147 0.99 1.20 2.81
C SER A 147 -0.13 0.25 3.24
N SER A 148 -1.26 0.30 2.54
CA SER A 148 -2.46 -0.46 2.90
C SER A 148 -2.60 -1.72 2.08
N HIS A 149 -2.60 -2.86 2.78
CA HIS A 149 -2.71 -4.21 2.22
C HIS A 149 -3.80 -5.03 2.90
N SER A 150 -4.08 -6.19 2.36
CA SER A 150 -4.87 -7.24 3.01
C SER A 150 -4.35 -8.62 2.65
N PHE A 151 -4.48 -9.57 3.56
CA PHE A 151 -4.00 -10.93 3.38
C PHE A 151 -5.12 -11.97 3.45
N THR A 152 -4.96 -13.07 2.67
CA THR A 152 -5.89 -14.20 2.68
C THR A 152 -5.92 -14.91 4.03
N PRO A 153 -7.11 -15.30 4.54
CA PRO A 153 -7.26 -15.98 5.84
C PRO A 153 -6.62 -17.37 5.88
N VAL A 154 -6.51 -18.02 4.73
CA VAL A 154 -5.83 -19.32 4.57
C VAL A 154 -4.82 -19.21 3.46
N PHE A 155 -3.61 -19.70 3.68
CA PHE A 155 -2.56 -19.72 2.68
C PHE A 155 -1.81 -21.05 2.74
N ASP A 156 -1.74 -21.75 1.61
CA ASP A 156 -1.17 -23.09 1.50
C ASP A 156 -1.66 -24.06 2.59
N GLY A 157 -2.98 -24.02 2.85
CA GLY A 157 -3.64 -24.86 3.86
C GLY A 157 -3.47 -24.38 5.31
N VAL A 158 -2.65 -23.37 5.56
CA VAL A 158 -2.38 -22.82 6.90
C VAL A 158 -3.32 -21.66 7.21
N VAL A 159 -4.06 -21.75 8.32
CA VAL A 159 -4.93 -20.68 8.83
C VAL A 159 -4.06 -19.53 9.37
N ARG A 160 -4.28 -18.34 8.86
CA ARG A 160 -3.62 -17.11 9.33
C ARG A 160 -4.43 -16.48 10.47
N ASN A 161 -3.94 -16.69 11.68
CA ASN A 161 -4.63 -16.36 12.92
C ASN A 161 -4.28 -14.95 13.43
N ALA A 162 -4.58 -13.93 12.63
CA ALA A 162 -4.61 -12.52 13.04
C ALA A 162 -5.73 -11.81 12.29
N ASP A 163 -6.26 -10.72 12.88
CA ASP A 163 -7.23 -9.83 12.25
C ASP A 163 -6.53 -8.69 11.52
N VAL A 164 -5.52 -8.13 12.18
CA VAL A 164 -4.70 -7.02 11.68
C VAL A 164 -3.23 -7.32 11.94
N GLY A 165 -2.40 -7.08 10.93
CA GLY A 165 -0.95 -7.07 11.01
C GLY A 165 -0.42 -5.64 10.85
N ILE A 166 0.56 -5.27 11.66
CA ILE A 166 1.32 -4.02 11.54
C ILE A 166 2.78 -4.42 11.27
N LEU A 167 3.23 -4.16 10.02
CA LEU A 167 4.55 -4.54 9.57
C LEU A 167 5.46 -3.31 9.56
N TYR A 168 6.64 -3.49 10.14
CA TYR A 168 7.64 -2.44 10.29
C TYR A 168 9.05 -3.03 10.38
N ASP A 169 10.08 -2.22 10.24
CA ASP A 169 11.46 -2.64 10.49
C ASP A 169 11.81 -2.44 11.97
N PRO A 170 12.08 -3.53 12.73
CA PRO A 170 12.49 -3.43 14.12
C PRO A 170 13.82 -2.66 14.36
N GLY A 171 14.62 -2.49 13.30
CA GLY A 171 15.86 -1.70 13.36
C GLY A 171 15.62 -0.18 13.25
N ARG A 172 14.38 0.28 13.09
CA ARG A 172 14.03 1.70 12.95
C ARG A 172 13.19 2.19 14.14
N PRO A 173 13.79 2.92 15.10
CA PRO A 173 13.13 3.28 16.37
C PRO A 173 11.78 4.00 16.17
N GLY A 174 11.66 4.90 15.20
CA GLY A 174 10.40 5.59 14.89
C GLY A 174 9.29 4.67 14.45
N GLU A 175 9.61 3.62 13.65
CA GLU A 175 8.63 2.61 13.23
C GLU A 175 8.21 1.73 14.41
N VAL A 176 9.15 1.33 15.25
CA VAL A 176 8.88 0.55 16.48
C VAL A 176 7.94 1.33 17.41
N ALA A 177 8.25 2.60 17.67
CA ALA A 177 7.48 3.45 18.56
C ALA A 177 6.05 3.69 18.05
N LEU A 178 5.89 4.07 16.77
CA LEU A 178 4.57 4.28 16.17
C LEU A 178 3.76 2.98 16.15
N SER A 179 4.36 1.87 15.75
CA SER A 179 3.67 0.58 15.68
C SER A 179 3.21 0.11 17.07
N ALA A 180 4.02 0.33 18.11
CA ALA A 180 3.66 -0.02 19.48
C ALA A 180 2.44 0.78 19.96
N ARG A 181 2.44 2.12 19.75
CA ARG A 181 1.30 2.98 20.09
C ARG A 181 0.05 2.62 19.31
N TRP A 182 0.18 2.40 17.99
CA TRP A 182 -0.96 2.04 17.14
C TRP A 182 -1.59 0.71 17.57
N ILE A 183 -0.78 -0.31 17.83
CA ILE A 183 -1.27 -1.61 18.32
C ILE A 183 -1.98 -1.46 19.66
N ALA A 184 -1.40 -0.74 20.60
CA ALA A 184 -2.00 -0.51 21.92
C ALA A 184 -3.35 0.22 21.81
N ALA A 185 -3.43 1.30 21.02
CA ALA A 185 -4.66 2.03 20.79
C ALA A 185 -5.72 1.19 20.08
N LEU A 186 -5.32 0.33 19.11
CA LEU A 186 -6.24 -0.55 18.41
C LEU A 186 -6.77 -1.66 19.33
N GLN A 187 -5.93 -2.26 20.17
CA GLN A 187 -6.33 -3.28 21.16
C GLN A 187 -7.26 -2.69 22.22
N ALA A 188 -7.02 -1.47 22.68
CA ALA A 188 -7.90 -0.78 23.63
C ALA A 188 -9.30 -0.52 23.04
N ARG A 189 -9.37 -0.13 21.75
CA ARG A 189 -10.64 0.17 21.05
C ARG A 189 -11.41 -1.07 20.61
N ALA A 190 -10.70 -2.15 20.32
CA ALA A 190 -11.26 -3.39 19.80
C ALA A 190 -10.54 -4.62 20.38
N PRO A 191 -10.74 -4.90 21.68
CA PRO A 191 -10.01 -5.94 22.41
C PRO A 191 -10.26 -7.37 21.89
N HIS A 192 -11.34 -7.58 21.14
CA HIS A 192 -11.65 -8.84 20.48
C HIS A 192 -10.79 -9.13 19.25
N LEU A 193 -10.09 -8.13 18.71
CA LEU A 193 -9.24 -8.30 17.53
C LEU A 193 -7.85 -8.83 17.91
N LYS A 194 -7.37 -9.80 17.14
CA LYS A 194 -6.00 -10.29 17.22
C LYS A 194 -5.10 -9.43 16.35
N VAL A 195 -4.44 -8.45 16.96
CA VAL A 195 -3.47 -7.57 16.30
C VAL A 195 -2.06 -8.14 16.50
N ARG A 196 -1.30 -8.29 15.41
CA ARG A 196 0.06 -8.86 15.46
C ARG A 196 1.09 -7.94 14.81
N ARG A 197 2.29 -7.96 15.39
CA ARG A 197 3.48 -7.31 14.84
C ARG A 197 4.12 -8.19 13.79
N ASN A 198 4.49 -7.62 12.64
CA ASN A 198 5.19 -8.33 11.58
C ASN A 198 4.53 -9.69 11.22
N TYR A 199 3.24 -9.62 10.91
CA TYR A 199 2.42 -10.78 10.55
C TYR A 199 1.38 -10.38 9.48
N PRO A 200 1.13 -11.19 8.44
CA PRO A 200 1.71 -12.52 8.16
C PRO A 200 3.09 -12.46 7.51
N TYR A 201 3.58 -11.28 7.23
CA TYR A 201 4.89 -11.02 6.63
C TYR A 201 5.74 -10.18 7.61
N THR A 202 7.02 -9.97 7.27
CA THR A 202 7.88 -9.09 8.04
C THR A 202 8.04 -7.76 7.31
N GLY A 203 8.09 -6.64 8.04
CA GLY A 203 8.32 -5.33 7.44
C GLY A 203 9.70 -5.17 6.79
N LYS A 204 10.63 -6.10 7.02
CA LYS A 204 11.94 -6.17 6.34
C LYS A 204 11.90 -6.85 4.99
N SER A 205 10.78 -7.53 4.64
CA SER A 205 10.62 -8.17 3.34
C SER A 205 10.72 -7.15 2.20
N ASP A 206 11.10 -7.65 1.01
CA ASP A 206 11.14 -6.81 -0.19
C ASP A 206 9.77 -6.19 -0.47
N GLY A 207 9.74 -4.88 -0.57
CA GLY A 207 8.54 -4.09 -0.79
C GLY A 207 8.83 -2.60 -0.98
N LEU A 208 7.78 -1.81 -1.16
CA LEU A 208 7.88 -0.37 -1.34
C LEU A 208 8.44 0.32 -0.09
N CYS A 209 7.93 -0.02 1.10
CA CYS A 209 8.46 0.53 2.36
C CYS A 209 9.94 0.15 2.56
N ALA A 210 10.31 -1.09 2.28
CA ALA A 210 11.70 -1.53 2.35
C ALA A 210 12.60 -0.81 1.34
N TRP A 211 12.09 -0.51 0.15
CA TRP A 211 12.79 0.32 -0.83
C TRP A 211 13.02 1.74 -0.31
N LEU A 212 11.99 2.42 0.18
CA LEU A 212 12.09 3.79 0.67
C LEU A 212 13.01 3.90 1.90
N ARG A 213 13.01 2.90 2.79
CA ARG A 213 13.95 2.84 3.93
C ARG A 213 15.42 2.82 3.50
N ARG A 214 15.75 2.26 2.35
CA ARG A 214 17.13 2.25 1.82
C ARG A 214 17.57 3.62 1.29
N HIS A 215 16.62 4.50 0.96
CA HIS A 215 16.89 5.79 0.36
C HIS A 215 16.73 6.98 1.32
N HIS A 216 16.12 6.73 2.50
CA HIS A 216 15.85 7.79 3.48
C HIS A 216 16.29 7.38 4.89
N ALA A 217 16.86 8.34 5.63
CA ALA A 217 17.28 8.12 7.00
C ALA A 217 16.09 7.75 7.92
N ALA A 218 16.38 7.06 9.03
CA ALA A 218 15.36 6.63 9.98
C ALA A 218 14.68 7.81 10.72
N ALA A 219 15.36 8.94 10.80
CA ALA A 219 14.79 10.18 11.35
C ALA A 219 13.74 10.80 10.41
N ASP A 220 13.92 10.68 9.10
CA ASP A 220 13.14 11.38 8.09
C ASP A 220 11.95 10.57 7.55
N TYR A 221 12.05 9.24 7.59
CA TYR A 221 11.05 8.34 7.01
C TYR A 221 10.66 7.23 7.94
N VAL A 222 9.35 7.09 8.18
CA VAL A 222 8.69 6.00 8.90
C VAL A 222 7.75 5.29 7.94
N GLY A 223 8.00 4.02 7.63
CA GLY A 223 7.18 3.21 6.73
C GLY A 223 6.48 2.09 7.48
N ILE A 224 5.15 2.09 7.47
CA ILE A 224 4.32 1.04 8.07
C ILE A 224 3.49 0.38 6.98
N GLU A 225 3.47 -0.96 6.93
CA GLU A 225 2.55 -1.72 6.10
C GLU A 225 1.41 -2.24 6.99
N LEU A 226 0.20 -1.81 6.70
CA LEU A 226 -1.03 -2.29 7.35
C LEU A 226 -1.55 -3.49 6.57
N GLU A 227 -1.76 -4.60 7.25
CA GLU A 227 -2.31 -5.83 6.71
C GLU A 227 -3.64 -6.17 7.38
N VAL A 228 -4.73 -6.22 6.62
CA VAL A 228 -6.06 -6.60 7.13
C VAL A 228 -6.44 -7.98 6.63
N ASN A 229 -6.90 -8.85 7.55
CA ASN A 229 -7.35 -10.19 7.17
C ASN A 229 -8.62 -10.10 6.31
N GLN A 230 -8.59 -10.69 5.11
CA GLN A 230 -9.67 -10.66 4.13
C GLN A 230 -10.96 -11.32 4.63
N ARG A 231 -10.92 -12.14 5.71
CA ARG A 231 -12.13 -12.69 6.34
C ARG A 231 -13.12 -11.63 6.81
N HIS A 232 -12.63 -10.42 7.09
CA HIS A 232 -13.46 -9.28 7.51
C HIS A 232 -14.02 -8.47 6.33
N VAL A 233 -13.49 -8.68 5.13
CA VAL A 233 -13.86 -7.87 3.96
C VAL A 233 -15.22 -8.30 3.45
N ALA A 234 -16.25 -7.66 3.96
CA ALA A 234 -17.63 -7.89 3.57
C ALA A 234 -18.31 -6.52 3.31
N PRO A 235 -18.38 -6.06 2.05
CA PRO A 235 -18.99 -4.77 1.71
C PRO A 235 -20.40 -4.66 2.30
N GLY A 236 -20.71 -3.49 2.89
CA GLY A 236 -22.01 -3.20 3.49
C GLY A 236 -22.21 -3.71 4.92
N ARG A 237 -21.41 -4.66 5.43
CA ARG A 237 -21.55 -5.17 6.79
C ARG A 237 -21.07 -4.18 7.86
N ALA A 238 -21.77 -4.21 9.01
CA ALA A 238 -21.46 -3.34 10.15
C ALA A 238 -20.07 -3.63 10.72
N GLU A 239 -19.72 -4.91 10.84
CA GLU A 239 -18.45 -5.38 11.39
C GLU A 239 -17.26 -4.87 10.56
N TRP A 240 -17.38 -4.89 9.22
CA TRP A 240 -16.35 -4.33 8.34
C TRP A 240 -16.21 -2.82 8.50
N ARG A 241 -17.32 -2.11 8.70
CA ARG A 241 -17.28 -0.66 8.98
C ARG A 241 -16.64 -0.38 10.33
N ALA A 242 -17.00 -1.13 11.37
CA ALA A 242 -16.44 -0.99 12.70
C ALA A 242 -14.93 -1.25 12.76
N LEU A 243 -14.45 -2.34 12.10
CA LEU A 243 -13.03 -2.64 12.01
C LEU A 243 -12.24 -1.50 11.37
N ARG A 244 -12.72 -0.98 10.24
CA ARG A 244 -12.05 0.15 9.56
C ARG A 244 -12.04 1.42 10.42
N ALA A 245 -13.16 1.72 11.10
CA ALA A 245 -13.24 2.85 12.00
C ALA A 245 -12.24 2.71 13.17
N ALA A 246 -12.13 1.51 13.75
CA ALA A 246 -11.18 1.24 14.82
C ALA A 246 -9.72 1.41 14.36
N ILE A 247 -9.36 0.88 13.18
CA ILE A 247 -8.02 1.02 12.59
C ILE A 247 -7.66 2.51 12.40
N ILE A 248 -8.58 3.30 11.85
CA ILE A 248 -8.33 4.71 11.54
C ILE A 248 -8.23 5.54 12.83
N ALA A 249 -9.19 5.37 13.75
CA ALA A 249 -9.19 6.11 15.00
C ALA A 249 -7.97 5.79 15.88
N SER A 250 -7.55 4.53 15.92
CA SER A 250 -6.36 4.12 16.68
C SER A 250 -5.05 4.67 16.08
N LEU A 251 -4.95 4.80 14.76
CA LEU A 251 -3.80 5.46 14.14
C LEU A 251 -3.76 6.95 14.47
N ALA A 252 -4.90 7.65 14.36
CA ALA A 252 -4.98 9.06 14.71
C ALA A 252 -4.55 9.30 16.16
N GLU A 253 -5.02 8.49 17.10
CA GLU A 253 -4.62 8.54 18.51
C GLU A 253 -3.11 8.29 18.70
N ALA A 254 -2.54 7.28 18.04
CA ALA A 254 -1.11 6.97 18.11
C ALA A 254 -0.23 8.12 17.60
N LEU A 255 -0.70 8.88 16.61
CA LEU A 255 -0.02 10.05 16.04
C LEU A 255 -0.15 11.28 16.94
N GLU A 256 -1.29 11.48 17.60
CA GLU A 256 -1.47 12.58 18.57
C GLU A 256 -0.57 12.44 19.79
N LEU A 257 -0.38 11.21 20.28
CA LEU A 257 0.55 10.92 21.38
C LEU A 257 2.01 11.21 20.97
N GLU A 258 2.36 11.07 19.68
CA GLU A 258 3.69 11.42 19.18
C GLU A 258 3.96 12.94 19.19
N LYS A 259 2.92 13.76 18.94
CA LYS A 259 3.04 15.23 18.95
C LYS A 259 3.24 15.80 20.36
N ARG A 260 2.87 15.06 21.41
CA ARG A 260 2.94 15.48 22.82
C ARG A 260 4.20 14.98 23.52
N ALA A 261 4.95 14.07 22.95
CA ALA A 261 6.18 13.52 23.46
C ALA A 261 7.42 14.21 22.87
#